data_ba85f337f4823cb52cfa0587b6712414
#
_entry.id   ba85f337f4823cb52cfa0587b6712414
#
_cell.length_a   1.000
_cell.length_b   1.000
_cell.length_c   1.000
_cell.angle_alpha   90.00
_cell.angle_beta   90.00
_cell.angle_gamma   90.00
#
_symmetry.space_group_name_H-M   'P 1'
#
loop_
_entity.id
_entity.type
_entity.pdbx_description
1 polymer ?
#
loop_
_entity_poly.entity_id
_entity_poly.type
_entity_poly.pdbx_seq_one_letter_code
_entity_poly.pdbx_strand_id
1 'polypeptide(L)'
;MIECEGKEFPDELMKEAFTLGQKVIDESCDWQADFIKTLEIKPQEITFNKPSEKTMEFINSYLTTEKLNAMAGNTKTPFNQLYNLYEKDILTLAKEQTTEENEADFTESKLKMGVFNAIKAFIRSRTIETGKRIDDRGILDIRPLYCETDNLPRVHGSGLFWRGDTQVLSTVTLGGPTDYLVLDDMEHNDVQQRYFHHYNFPPFSTGEAKAMRGTGRREIGHGRLAEKALEFMIPSKEVFPYSIRVVSECLGSGGSTSMGSVCGSTLALMDA
;
A
#
# COMPACT_ATOMS: atom_id res chain seq x y z
N MET A 1 -10.75 -2.04 13.41
CA MET A 1 -10.97 -0.74 12.74
C MET A 1 -10.06 -0.65 11.53
N ILE A 2 -10.56 -0.26 10.37
CA ILE A 2 -9.83 -0.22 9.08
C ILE A 2 -9.67 1.22 8.57
N GLU A 3 -10.62 2.10 8.85
CA GLU A 3 -10.63 3.49 8.39
C GLU A 3 -11.04 4.42 9.53
N CYS A 4 -10.45 5.61 9.56
CA CYS A 4 -10.78 6.69 10.48
C CYS A 4 -10.62 8.02 9.75
N GLU A 5 -11.51 8.95 10.02
CA GLU A 5 -11.50 10.30 9.47
C GLU A 5 -11.81 11.32 10.60
N GLY A 6 -11.12 12.46 10.58
CA GLY A 6 -11.33 13.50 11.60
C GLY A 6 -10.78 14.84 11.12
N LYS A 7 -11.28 15.93 11.73
CA LYS A 7 -10.83 17.32 11.46
C LYS A 7 -9.96 17.77 12.63
N GLU A 8 -8.63 17.89 12.40
CA GLU A 8 -7.65 18.41 13.39
C GLU A 8 -7.82 17.79 14.77
N PHE A 9 -8.09 16.47 14.84
CA PHE A 9 -8.40 15.77 16.08
C PHE A 9 -7.13 15.61 16.92
N PRO A 10 -7.14 15.99 18.23
CA PRO A 10 -5.96 15.91 19.08
C PRO A 10 -5.44 14.48 19.24
N ASP A 11 -4.13 14.30 19.20
CA ASP A 11 -3.47 12.97 19.28
C ASP A 11 -3.81 12.22 20.57
N GLU A 12 -3.95 12.91 21.68
CA GLU A 12 -4.30 12.33 22.99
C GLU A 12 -5.68 11.66 22.96
N LEU A 13 -6.65 12.31 22.30
CA LEU A 13 -8.01 11.79 22.17
C LEU A 13 -8.10 10.67 21.12
N MET A 14 -7.14 10.60 20.19
CA MET A 14 -7.14 9.57 19.16
C MET A 14 -7.02 8.16 19.75
N LYS A 15 -6.22 7.98 20.80
CA LYS A 15 -6.11 6.70 21.50
C LYS A 15 -7.42 6.28 22.16
N GLU A 16 -8.13 7.23 22.77
CA GLU A 16 -9.43 6.97 23.38
C GLU A 16 -10.46 6.61 22.32
N ALA A 17 -10.49 7.35 21.20
CA ALA A 17 -11.37 7.08 20.07
C ALA A 17 -11.11 5.67 19.47
N PHE A 18 -9.86 5.28 19.30
CA PHE A 18 -9.52 3.94 18.83
C PHE A 18 -9.94 2.85 19.81
N THR A 19 -9.75 3.07 21.11
CA THR A 19 -10.15 2.12 22.16
C THR A 19 -11.67 1.96 22.19
N LEU A 20 -12.40 3.08 22.11
CA LEU A 20 -13.86 3.05 22.07
C LEU A 20 -14.39 2.37 20.80
N GLY A 21 -13.84 2.72 19.64
CA GLY A 21 -14.22 2.11 18.36
C GLY A 21 -13.95 0.61 18.35
N GLN A 22 -12.79 0.18 18.87
CA GLN A 22 -12.45 -1.26 18.95
C GLN A 22 -13.45 -1.99 19.88
N LYS A 23 -13.78 -1.42 21.03
CA LYS A 23 -14.77 -2.02 21.96
C LYS A 23 -16.11 -2.24 21.27
N VAL A 24 -16.64 -1.25 20.54
CA VAL A 24 -17.93 -1.38 19.83
C VAL A 24 -17.84 -2.45 18.73
N ILE A 25 -16.72 -2.55 18.04
CA ILE A 25 -16.48 -3.59 17.04
C ILE A 25 -16.46 -4.98 17.68
N ASP A 26 -15.79 -5.14 18.81
CA ASP A 26 -15.72 -6.41 19.53
C ASP A 26 -17.11 -6.85 20.02
N GLU A 27 -17.90 -5.93 20.60
CA GLU A 27 -19.30 -6.19 20.97
C GLU A 27 -20.15 -6.64 19.77
N SER A 28 -19.95 -6.03 18.60
CA SER A 28 -20.64 -6.42 17.36
C SER A 28 -20.19 -7.82 16.86
N CYS A 29 -18.90 -8.14 16.99
CA CYS A 29 -18.37 -9.46 16.64
C CYS A 29 -18.91 -10.55 17.58
N ASP A 30 -18.97 -10.28 18.88
CA ASP A 30 -19.49 -11.20 19.88
C ASP A 30 -20.99 -11.47 19.64
N TRP A 31 -21.76 -10.42 19.34
CA TRP A 31 -23.17 -10.58 18.98
C TRP A 31 -23.35 -11.47 17.75
N GLN A 32 -22.55 -11.27 16.68
CA GLN A 32 -22.57 -12.09 15.48
C GLN A 32 -22.20 -13.55 15.79
N ALA A 33 -21.17 -13.77 16.61
CA ALA A 33 -20.75 -15.11 17.02
C ALA A 33 -21.86 -15.83 17.80
N ASP A 34 -22.54 -15.14 18.69
CA ASP A 34 -23.65 -15.71 19.45
C ASP A 34 -24.87 -15.99 18.56
N PHE A 35 -25.18 -15.09 17.64
CA PHE A 35 -26.24 -15.32 16.65
C PHE A 35 -25.95 -16.55 15.79
N ILE A 36 -24.73 -16.73 15.30
CA ILE A 36 -24.32 -17.91 14.50
C ILE A 36 -24.51 -19.21 15.29
N LYS A 37 -24.23 -19.22 16.60
CA LYS A 37 -24.49 -20.39 17.47
C LYS A 37 -25.94 -20.80 17.47
N THR A 38 -26.89 -19.87 17.38
CA THR A 38 -28.33 -20.17 17.34
C THR A 38 -28.80 -20.81 16.04
N LEU A 39 -28.01 -20.69 14.97
CA LEU A 39 -28.35 -21.20 13.64
C LEU A 39 -27.91 -22.64 13.40
N GLU A 40 -27.23 -23.28 14.37
CA GLU A 40 -26.73 -24.67 14.28
C GLU A 40 -25.93 -24.94 12.98
N ILE A 41 -25.21 -23.91 12.47
CA ILE A 41 -24.42 -24.03 11.25
C ILE A 41 -23.21 -24.93 11.54
N LYS A 42 -23.01 -25.94 10.73
CA LYS A 42 -21.81 -26.78 10.79
C LYS A 42 -20.67 -26.01 10.13
N PRO A 43 -19.54 -25.80 10.86
CA PRO A 43 -18.36 -25.18 10.27
C PRO A 43 -17.91 -25.95 9.02
N GLN A 44 -17.59 -25.23 7.96
CA GLN A 44 -16.95 -25.83 6.80
C GLN A 44 -15.48 -26.13 7.14
N GLU A 45 -15.03 -27.35 6.87
CA GLU A 45 -13.61 -27.69 6.97
C GLU A 45 -12.83 -26.96 5.87
N ILE A 46 -11.90 -26.12 6.28
CA ILE A 46 -11.03 -25.36 5.37
C ILE A 46 -9.61 -25.89 5.49
N THR A 47 -9.08 -26.41 4.40
CA THR A 47 -7.68 -26.80 4.32
C THR A 47 -6.84 -25.61 3.86
N PHE A 48 -5.93 -25.17 4.71
CA PHE A 48 -5.02 -24.08 4.35
C PHE A 48 -3.81 -24.61 3.56
N ASN A 49 -3.54 -24.00 2.43
CA ASN A 49 -2.34 -24.32 1.63
C ASN A 49 -1.09 -23.65 2.24
N LYS A 50 -0.72 -24.07 3.47
CA LYS A 50 0.46 -23.58 4.18
C LYS A 50 1.68 -24.45 3.89
N PRO A 51 2.91 -23.89 3.88
CA PRO A 51 4.13 -24.67 3.89
C PRO A 51 4.16 -25.62 5.11
N SER A 52 4.51 -26.87 4.89
CA SER A 52 4.73 -27.84 5.95
C SER A 52 6.07 -27.62 6.64
N GLU A 53 6.30 -28.31 7.75
CA GLU A 53 7.63 -28.29 8.41
C GLU A 53 8.72 -28.77 7.46
N LYS A 54 8.48 -29.85 6.69
CA LYS A 54 9.39 -30.34 5.67
C LYS A 54 9.73 -29.31 4.61
N THR A 55 8.70 -28.56 4.13
CA THR A 55 8.90 -27.46 3.19
C THR A 55 9.80 -26.37 3.79
N MET A 56 9.56 -26.00 5.05
CA MET A 56 10.34 -24.96 5.72
C MET A 56 11.78 -25.41 6.02
N GLU A 57 12.00 -26.67 6.41
CA GLU A 57 13.32 -27.24 6.63
C GLU A 57 14.14 -27.22 5.31
N PHE A 58 13.54 -27.65 4.21
CA PHE A 58 14.16 -27.60 2.90
C PHE A 58 14.56 -26.14 2.51
N ILE A 59 13.66 -25.18 2.67
CA ILE A 59 13.91 -23.77 2.38
C ILE A 59 15.01 -23.20 3.25
N ASN A 60 14.97 -23.47 4.56
CA ASN A 60 15.96 -22.99 5.52
C ASN A 60 17.35 -23.62 5.29
N SER A 61 17.43 -24.82 4.77
CA SER A 61 18.70 -25.42 4.38
C SER A 61 19.40 -24.67 3.24
N TYR A 62 18.63 -24.07 2.34
CA TYR A 62 19.13 -23.23 1.25
C TYR A 62 19.36 -21.77 1.68
N LEU A 63 18.41 -21.16 2.40
CA LEU A 63 18.49 -19.80 2.88
C LEU A 63 19.36 -19.72 4.13
N THR A 64 20.66 -19.93 3.96
CA THR A 64 21.63 -19.81 5.04
C THR A 64 21.69 -18.38 5.61
N THR A 65 22.18 -18.24 6.84
CA THR A 65 22.38 -16.93 7.49
C THR A 65 23.22 -15.99 6.63
N GLU A 66 24.21 -16.51 5.90
CA GLU A 66 25.05 -15.73 4.98
C GLU A 66 24.23 -15.14 3.83
N LYS A 67 23.39 -15.96 3.15
CA LYS A 67 22.51 -15.50 2.08
C LYS A 67 21.49 -14.48 2.54
N LEU A 68 20.90 -14.69 3.72
CA LEU A 68 19.95 -13.75 4.29
C LEU A 68 20.63 -12.41 4.67
N ASN A 69 21.83 -12.46 5.26
CA ASN A 69 22.60 -11.25 5.55
C ASN A 69 23.01 -10.49 4.29
N ALA A 70 23.27 -11.16 3.17
CA ALA A 70 23.57 -10.51 1.89
C ALA A 70 22.38 -9.68 1.35
N MET A 71 21.16 -9.96 1.82
CA MET A 71 19.97 -9.16 1.46
C MET A 71 19.90 -7.84 2.25
N ALA A 72 20.59 -7.73 3.39
CA ALA A 72 20.59 -6.54 4.23
C ALA A 72 21.47 -5.44 3.64
N GLY A 73 21.16 -4.17 3.98
CA GLY A 73 21.87 -2.99 3.44
C GLY A 73 21.52 -2.65 1.99
N ASN A 74 20.63 -3.40 1.37
CA ASN A 74 20.25 -3.19 -0.03
C ASN A 74 19.02 -2.30 -0.17
N THR A 75 19.04 -1.46 -1.19
CA THR A 75 17.84 -0.77 -1.69
C THR A 75 16.88 -1.79 -2.35
N LYS A 76 15.67 -1.34 -2.70
CA LYS A 76 14.61 -2.18 -3.23
C LYS A 76 15.05 -3.05 -4.42
N THR A 77 15.77 -2.49 -5.39
CA THR A 77 16.12 -3.22 -6.62
C THR A 77 17.09 -4.37 -6.37
N PRO A 78 18.26 -4.18 -5.73
CA PRO A 78 19.15 -5.29 -5.39
C PRO A 78 18.50 -6.33 -4.46
N PHE A 79 17.69 -5.88 -3.49
CA PHE A 79 16.94 -6.79 -2.62
C PHE A 79 16.01 -7.71 -3.43
N ASN A 80 15.22 -7.15 -4.35
CA ASN A 80 14.31 -7.93 -5.20
C ASN A 80 15.05 -8.87 -6.13
N GLN A 81 16.21 -8.47 -6.64
CA GLN A 81 17.06 -9.34 -7.47
C GLN A 81 17.52 -10.59 -6.70
N LEU A 82 17.99 -10.40 -5.46
CA LEU A 82 18.37 -11.53 -4.60
C LEU A 82 17.16 -12.38 -4.21
N TYR A 83 16.03 -11.77 -3.89
CA TYR A 83 14.78 -12.47 -3.58
C TYR A 83 14.38 -13.39 -4.74
N ASN A 84 14.31 -12.85 -5.95
CA ASN A 84 13.92 -13.59 -7.14
C ASN A 84 14.92 -14.70 -7.50
N LEU A 85 16.21 -14.45 -7.29
CA LEU A 85 17.26 -15.46 -7.47
C LEU A 85 17.07 -16.64 -6.51
N TYR A 86 16.93 -16.35 -5.22
CA TYR A 86 16.76 -17.39 -4.20
C TYR A 86 15.45 -18.17 -4.38
N GLU A 87 14.37 -17.49 -4.73
CA GLU A 87 13.10 -18.16 -5.05
C GLU A 87 13.27 -19.12 -6.24
N LYS A 88 13.89 -18.65 -7.32
CA LYS A 88 14.14 -19.46 -8.53
C LYS A 88 15.01 -20.68 -8.23
N ASP A 89 16.10 -20.50 -7.48
CA ASP A 89 17.01 -21.57 -7.13
C ASP A 89 16.31 -22.63 -6.27
N ILE A 90 15.52 -22.21 -5.28
CA ILE A 90 14.74 -23.11 -4.42
C ILE A 90 13.73 -23.92 -5.27
N LEU A 91 13.03 -23.27 -6.20
CA LEU A 91 12.09 -23.95 -7.07
C LEU A 91 12.80 -24.97 -8.00
N THR A 92 14.00 -24.66 -8.46
CA THR A 92 14.80 -25.57 -9.30
C THR A 92 15.26 -26.78 -8.49
N LEU A 93 15.86 -26.55 -7.33
CA LEU A 93 16.33 -27.63 -6.43
C LEU A 93 15.17 -28.51 -5.94
N ALA A 94 14.02 -27.91 -5.64
CA ALA A 94 12.85 -28.68 -5.24
C ALA A 94 12.39 -29.63 -6.34
N LYS A 95 12.40 -29.22 -7.61
CA LYS A 95 12.06 -30.11 -8.74
C LYS A 95 13.00 -31.31 -8.86
N GLU A 96 14.28 -31.12 -8.55
CA GLU A 96 15.29 -32.21 -8.58
C GLU A 96 15.12 -33.18 -7.40
N GLN A 97 14.59 -32.73 -6.27
CA GLN A 97 14.41 -33.50 -5.04
C GLN A 97 12.97 -33.97 -4.81
N THR A 98 12.05 -33.65 -5.70
CA THR A 98 10.65 -34.08 -5.58
C THR A 98 10.54 -35.58 -5.84
N THR A 99 9.88 -36.27 -4.91
CA THR A 99 9.54 -37.69 -4.97
C THR A 99 8.03 -37.84 -4.73
N GLU A 100 7.47 -39.02 -5.00
CA GLU A 100 6.04 -39.28 -4.73
C GLU A 100 5.64 -39.00 -3.28
N GLU A 101 6.59 -39.15 -2.33
CA GLU A 101 6.35 -38.95 -0.89
C GLU A 101 6.28 -37.47 -0.48
N ASN A 102 6.93 -36.57 -1.22
CA ASN A 102 7.03 -35.13 -0.86
C ASN A 102 6.38 -34.19 -1.88
N GLU A 103 5.80 -34.72 -2.95
CA GLU A 103 5.17 -33.91 -4.00
C GLU A 103 4.12 -32.94 -3.44
N ALA A 104 3.32 -33.39 -2.49
CA ALA A 104 2.30 -32.55 -1.82
C ALA A 104 2.89 -31.41 -0.98
N ASP A 105 4.14 -31.57 -0.52
CA ASP A 105 4.86 -30.56 0.28
C ASP A 105 5.62 -29.56 -0.59
N PHE A 106 6.09 -29.99 -1.77
CA PHE A 106 6.94 -29.20 -2.68
C PHE A 106 6.19 -28.57 -3.84
N THR A 107 4.91 -28.25 -3.65
CA THR A 107 4.17 -27.46 -4.66
C THR A 107 4.75 -26.06 -4.78
N GLU A 108 4.75 -25.50 -5.98
CA GLU A 108 5.28 -24.16 -6.26
C GLU A 108 4.69 -23.09 -5.33
N SER A 109 3.37 -23.16 -5.06
CA SER A 109 2.69 -22.24 -4.17
C SER A 109 3.21 -22.30 -2.72
N LYS A 110 3.41 -23.51 -2.17
CA LYS A 110 3.96 -23.71 -0.83
C LYS A 110 5.40 -23.25 -0.73
N LEU A 111 6.22 -23.55 -1.74
CA LEU A 111 7.62 -23.14 -1.79
C LEU A 111 7.75 -21.60 -1.83
N LYS A 112 7.02 -20.92 -2.70
CA LYS A 112 7.01 -19.46 -2.76
C LYS A 112 6.56 -18.83 -1.46
N MET A 113 5.49 -19.36 -0.86
CA MET A 113 5.01 -18.88 0.44
C MET A 113 6.06 -19.13 1.54
N GLY A 114 6.73 -20.27 1.52
CA GLY A 114 7.78 -20.59 2.48
C GLY A 114 8.99 -19.67 2.37
N VAL A 115 9.46 -19.37 1.16
CA VAL A 115 10.52 -18.38 0.91
C VAL A 115 10.14 -17.02 1.45
N PHE A 116 8.93 -16.56 1.14
CA PHE A 116 8.41 -15.30 1.67
C PHE A 116 8.40 -15.29 3.19
N ASN A 117 7.92 -16.36 3.83
CA ASN A 117 7.85 -16.45 5.29
C ASN A 117 9.23 -16.47 5.94
N ALA A 118 10.19 -17.19 5.38
CA ALA A 118 11.56 -17.26 5.88
C ALA A 118 12.27 -15.88 5.81
N ILE A 119 12.18 -15.21 4.67
CA ILE A 119 12.78 -13.88 4.49
C ILE A 119 12.07 -12.85 5.37
N LYS A 120 10.74 -12.90 5.47
CA LYS A 120 9.96 -12.03 6.37
C LYS A 120 10.37 -12.22 7.84
N ALA A 121 10.55 -13.45 8.27
CA ALA A 121 11.02 -13.78 9.65
C ALA A 121 12.40 -13.20 9.89
N PHE A 122 13.34 -13.37 8.97
CA PHE A 122 14.67 -12.79 9.04
C PHE A 122 14.64 -11.26 9.15
N ILE A 123 13.90 -10.58 8.27
CA ILE A 123 13.79 -9.12 8.31
C ILE A 123 13.26 -8.65 9.66
N ARG A 124 12.24 -9.33 10.19
CA ARG A 124 11.64 -8.98 11.47
C ARG A 124 12.63 -9.16 12.64
N SER A 125 13.27 -10.33 12.74
CA SER A 125 14.25 -10.62 13.79
C SER A 125 15.41 -9.63 13.75
N ARG A 126 15.99 -9.42 12.56
CA ARG A 126 17.08 -8.46 12.37
C ARG A 126 16.68 -7.05 12.82
N THR A 127 15.49 -6.60 12.44
CA THR A 127 15.02 -5.25 12.82
C THR A 127 14.84 -5.12 14.33
N ILE A 128 14.33 -6.16 15.00
CA ILE A 128 14.16 -6.17 16.47
C ILE A 128 15.53 -6.18 17.17
N GLU A 129 16.46 -6.99 16.70
CA GLU A 129 17.78 -7.17 17.31
C GLU A 129 18.71 -5.97 17.11
N THR A 130 18.68 -5.37 15.90
CA THR A 130 19.64 -4.32 15.52
C THR A 130 19.08 -2.91 15.56
N GLY A 131 17.75 -2.74 15.64
CA GLY A 131 17.08 -1.45 15.46
C GLY A 131 17.19 -0.89 14.03
N LYS A 132 17.64 -1.69 13.05
CA LYS A 132 17.82 -1.28 11.66
C LYS A 132 16.83 -1.97 10.73
N ARG A 133 16.30 -1.23 9.79
CA ARG A 133 15.49 -1.77 8.70
C ARG A 133 16.37 -2.58 7.72
N ILE A 134 15.74 -3.28 6.76
CA ILE A 134 16.47 -4.12 5.80
C ILE A 134 17.46 -3.33 4.94
N ASP A 135 17.23 -2.06 4.71
CA ASP A 135 18.08 -1.13 3.96
C ASP A 135 19.04 -0.32 4.86
N ASP A 136 19.30 -0.81 6.07
CA ASP A 136 20.19 -0.23 7.11
C ASP A 136 19.76 1.13 7.67
N ARG A 137 18.60 1.68 7.28
CA ARG A 137 18.03 2.84 7.95
C ARG A 137 17.61 2.50 9.38
N GLY A 138 17.75 3.47 10.28
CA GLY A 138 17.12 3.43 11.59
C GLY A 138 15.59 3.39 11.52
N ILE A 139 14.93 3.07 12.63
CA ILE A 139 13.45 2.95 12.68
C ILE A 139 12.78 4.28 12.35
N LEU A 140 13.37 5.40 12.76
CA LEU A 140 12.83 6.75 12.57
C LEU A 140 13.34 7.44 11.28
N ASP A 141 14.28 6.85 10.57
CA ASP A 141 14.87 7.47 9.39
C ASP A 141 13.87 7.50 8.22
N ILE A 142 13.82 8.64 7.56
CA ILE A 142 13.06 8.85 6.33
C ILE A 142 14.00 8.66 5.14
N ARG A 143 13.53 8.09 4.03
CA ARG A 143 14.30 8.05 2.78
C ARG A 143 14.59 9.45 2.28
N PRO A 144 15.65 9.67 1.49
CA PRO A 144 15.93 10.96 0.90
C PRO A 144 14.72 11.55 0.19
N LEU A 145 14.44 12.82 0.46
CA LEU A 145 13.32 13.57 -0.11
C LEU A 145 13.83 14.53 -1.19
N TYR A 146 13.05 14.65 -2.27
CA TYR A 146 13.19 15.70 -3.26
C TYR A 146 11.78 16.21 -3.61
N CYS A 147 11.63 17.53 -3.64
CA CYS A 147 10.38 18.21 -3.95
C CYS A 147 10.65 19.33 -4.95
N GLU A 148 9.77 19.46 -5.94
CA GLU A 148 9.85 20.50 -6.95
C GLU A 148 8.43 20.92 -7.37
N THR A 149 8.24 22.21 -7.64
CA THR A 149 7.01 22.78 -8.18
C THR A 149 7.27 23.38 -9.55
N ASP A 150 6.21 23.79 -10.25
CA ASP A 150 6.28 24.41 -11.59
C ASP A 150 7.03 23.55 -12.63
N ASN A 151 6.85 22.21 -12.55
CA ASN A 151 7.51 21.27 -13.48
C ASN A 151 6.87 21.28 -14.88
N LEU A 152 5.59 21.67 -14.99
CA LEU A 152 4.83 21.62 -16.23
C LEU A 152 4.25 22.99 -16.58
N PRO A 153 4.73 23.65 -17.65
CA PRO A 153 4.45 25.08 -17.91
C PRO A 153 3.03 25.38 -18.37
N ARG A 154 2.18 24.38 -18.62
CA ARG A 154 0.83 24.56 -19.17
C ARG A 154 -0.31 24.11 -18.28
N VAL A 155 0.01 23.60 -17.09
CA VAL A 155 -0.99 23.28 -16.07
C VAL A 155 -1.13 24.46 -15.11
N HIS A 156 -2.20 24.49 -14.32
CA HIS A 156 -2.40 25.58 -13.35
C HIS A 156 -1.48 25.45 -12.15
N GLY A 157 -1.09 24.21 -11.78
CA GLY A 157 -0.06 23.92 -10.80
C GLY A 157 0.47 22.52 -10.99
N SER A 158 1.71 22.29 -10.64
CA SER A 158 2.37 20.98 -10.68
C SER A 158 3.33 20.79 -9.51
N GLY A 159 3.41 19.55 -9.01
CA GLY A 159 4.32 19.19 -7.95
C GLY A 159 4.92 17.80 -8.15
N LEU A 160 6.23 17.72 -8.11
CA LEU A 160 6.97 16.47 -8.08
C LEU A 160 7.39 16.18 -6.65
N PHE A 161 6.96 15.03 -6.13
CA PHE A 161 7.40 14.52 -4.84
C PHE A 161 8.17 13.23 -5.03
N TRP A 162 9.36 13.17 -4.47
CA TRP A 162 10.23 12.02 -4.55
C TRP A 162 10.74 11.62 -3.16
N ARG A 163 10.54 10.35 -2.79
CA ARG A 163 11.00 9.76 -1.53
C ARG A 163 11.64 8.40 -1.79
N GLY A 164 12.95 8.38 -1.94
CA GLY A 164 13.68 7.16 -2.35
C GLY A 164 13.17 6.65 -3.70
N ASP A 165 12.64 5.42 -3.76
CA ASP A 165 12.10 4.84 -5.00
C ASP A 165 10.64 5.25 -5.30
N THR A 166 10.01 6.04 -4.43
CA THR A 166 8.64 6.51 -4.64
C THR A 166 8.67 7.88 -5.30
N GLN A 167 8.09 7.98 -6.49
CA GLN A 167 7.97 9.23 -7.26
C GLN A 167 6.52 9.46 -7.65
N VAL A 168 6.01 10.65 -7.38
CA VAL A 168 4.65 11.06 -7.75
C VAL A 168 4.71 12.46 -8.36
N LEU A 169 4.17 12.58 -9.57
CA LEU A 169 3.92 13.85 -10.22
C LEU A 169 2.43 14.17 -10.08
N SER A 170 2.11 15.26 -9.42
CA SER A 170 0.74 15.74 -9.27
C SER A 170 0.52 17.01 -10.08
N THR A 171 -0.65 17.12 -10.72
CA THR A 171 -1.04 18.29 -11.50
C THR A 171 -2.39 18.80 -11.01
N VAL A 172 -2.57 20.11 -11.03
CA VAL A 172 -3.82 20.80 -10.72
C VAL A 172 -4.41 21.41 -11.97
N THR A 173 -5.70 21.19 -12.16
CA THR A 173 -6.50 21.90 -13.18
C THR A 173 -7.62 22.64 -12.46
N LEU A 174 -7.70 23.94 -12.69
CA LEU A 174 -8.76 24.81 -12.20
C LEU A 174 -9.84 24.93 -13.28
N GLY A 175 -11.07 24.62 -12.92
CA GLY A 175 -12.23 24.72 -13.78
C GLY A 175 -13.16 25.86 -13.37
N GLY A 176 -14.14 26.19 -14.22
CA GLY A 176 -15.18 27.15 -13.90
C GLY A 176 -16.12 26.66 -12.80
N PRO A 177 -17.02 27.54 -12.30
CA PRO A 177 -17.93 27.18 -11.22
C PRO A 177 -18.92 26.05 -11.56
N THR A 178 -19.03 25.66 -12.81
CA THR A 178 -19.89 24.56 -13.30
C THR A 178 -19.12 23.27 -13.59
N ASP A 179 -17.79 23.29 -13.55
CA ASP A 179 -16.92 22.15 -13.86
C ASP A 179 -16.69 21.26 -12.61
N TYR A 180 -17.77 20.88 -11.94
CA TYR A 180 -17.74 19.98 -10.81
C TYR A 180 -17.95 18.53 -11.22
N LEU A 181 -17.48 17.61 -10.38
CA LEU A 181 -17.82 16.20 -10.51
C LEU A 181 -19.22 15.97 -9.91
N VAL A 182 -20.11 15.37 -10.69
CA VAL A 182 -21.44 14.95 -10.20
C VAL A 182 -21.33 13.53 -9.68
N LEU A 183 -21.70 13.35 -8.41
CA LEU A 183 -21.87 12.03 -7.79
C LEU A 183 -23.36 11.72 -7.75
N ASP A 184 -23.75 10.70 -8.50
CA ASP A 184 -25.12 10.20 -8.55
C ASP A 184 -25.06 8.66 -8.48
N ASP A 185 -25.20 8.13 -7.27
CA ASP A 185 -25.12 6.73 -6.94
C ASP A 185 -26.16 6.34 -5.87
N MET A 186 -26.06 5.17 -5.27
CA MET A 186 -27.01 4.70 -4.26
C MET A 186 -26.98 5.52 -2.94
N GLU A 187 -25.88 6.21 -2.66
CA GLU A 187 -25.69 7.01 -1.44
C GLU A 187 -25.77 8.52 -1.72
N HIS A 188 -25.51 8.94 -2.95
CA HIS A 188 -25.46 10.33 -3.37
C HIS A 188 -26.47 10.59 -4.48
N ASN A 189 -27.28 11.62 -4.31
CA ASN A 189 -28.23 12.04 -5.34
C ASN A 189 -27.82 13.44 -5.83
N ASP A 190 -27.22 13.49 -7.01
CA ASP A 190 -26.83 14.73 -7.72
C ASP A 190 -25.91 15.65 -6.89
N VAL A 191 -24.98 15.04 -6.11
CA VAL A 191 -24.03 15.78 -5.27
C VAL A 191 -22.92 16.37 -6.14
N GLN A 192 -22.75 17.69 -6.07
CA GLN A 192 -21.73 18.43 -6.80
C GLN A 192 -20.42 18.50 -5.99
N GLN A 193 -19.41 17.79 -6.44
CA GLN A 193 -18.09 17.78 -5.81
C GLN A 193 -17.15 18.75 -6.54
N ARG A 194 -16.73 19.82 -5.85
CA ARG A 194 -15.88 20.87 -6.41
C ARG A 194 -14.40 20.52 -6.40
N TYR A 195 -13.95 19.78 -5.40
CA TYR A 195 -12.58 19.27 -5.26
C TYR A 195 -12.58 17.75 -5.41
N PHE A 196 -11.76 17.22 -6.31
CA PHE A 196 -11.63 15.79 -6.54
C PHE A 196 -10.24 15.41 -7.01
N HIS A 197 -9.82 14.19 -6.64
CA HIS A 197 -8.47 13.69 -6.85
C HIS A 197 -8.48 12.38 -7.62
N HIS A 198 -7.90 12.39 -8.80
CA HIS A 198 -7.65 11.19 -9.60
C HIS A 198 -6.23 10.69 -9.35
N TYR A 199 -6.10 9.39 -9.15
CA TYR A 199 -4.83 8.73 -8.89
C TYR A 199 -4.60 7.64 -9.93
N ASN A 200 -3.42 7.65 -10.55
CA ASN A 200 -3.01 6.67 -11.54
C ASN A 200 -1.78 5.90 -11.04
N PHE A 201 -1.86 4.58 -11.16
CA PHE A 201 -0.77 3.67 -10.78
C PHE A 201 -0.44 2.75 -11.95
N PRO A 202 0.26 3.26 -12.97
CA PRO A 202 0.60 2.47 -14.14
C PRO A 202 1.56 1.32 -13.79
N PRO A 203 1.55 0.22 -14.57
CA PRO A 203 2.37 -0.96 -14.29
C PRO A 203 3.87 -0.67 -14.18
N PHE A 204 4.37 0.29 -14.95
CA PHE A 204 5.79 0.67 -14.90
C PHE A 204 6.22 1.25 -13.54
N SER A 205 5.30 1.75 -12.71
CA SER A 205 5.62 2.22 -11.34
C SER A 205 6.27 1.14 -10.47
N THR A 206 5.98 -0.12 -10.75
CA THR A 206 6.57 -1.29 -10.08
C THR A 206 7.54 -2.06 -10.98
N GLY A 207 7.82 -1.56 -12.20
CA GLY A 207 8.68 -2.23 -13.18
C GLY A 207 7.98 -3.36 -13.95
N GLU A 208 6.64 -3.40 -13.94
CA GLU A 208 5.87 -4.40 -14.66
C GLU A 208 5.60 -3.97 -16.11
N ALA A 209 5.72 -4.90 -17.07
CA ALA A 209 5.25 -4.75 -18.43
C ALA A 209 3.86 -5.38 -18.55
N LYS A 210 2.82 -4.55 -18.43
CA LYS A 210 1.42 -4.99 -18.40
C LYS A 210 0.53 -4.01 -19.14
N ALA A 211 -0.53 -4.53 -19.78
CA ALA A 211 -1.53 -3.68 -20.43
C ALA A 211 -2.31 -2.84 -19.40
N MET A 212 -2.50 -1.56 -19.69
CA MET A 212 -3.36 -0.68 -18.91
C MET A 212 -4.82 -0.92 -19.30
N ARG A 213 -5.65 -1.31 -18.34
CA ARG A 213 -7.07 -1.69 -18.55
C ARG A 213 -8.05 -0.78 -17.82
N GLY A 214 -7.76 0.51 -17.73
CA GLY A 214 -8.59 1.47 -17.00
C GLY A 214 -8.29 1.48 -15.49
N THR A 215 -9.09 2.26 -14.75
CA THR A 215 -8.90 2.50 -13.31
C THR A 215 -9.43 1.34 -12.48
N GLY A 216 -8.58 0.75 -11.66
CA GLY A 216 -8.96 -0.31 -10.74
C GLY A 216 -9.45 0.21 -9.39
N ARG A 217 -9.98 -0.68 -8.56
CA ARG A 217 -10.45 -0.31 -7.20
C ARG A 217 -9.35 0.27 -6.31
N ARG A 218 -8.11 -0.16 -6.52
CA ARG A 218 -6.94 0.36 -5.80
C ARG A 218 -6.72 1.83 -6.12
N GLU A 219 -6.77 2.20 -7.37
CA GLU A 219 -6.61 3.60 -7.81
C GLU A 219 -7.73 4.48 -7.26
N ILE A 220 -8.96 4.01 -7.28
CA ILE A 220 -10.11 4.73 -6.70
C ILE A 220 -9.90 4.96 -5.21
N GLY A 221 -9.59 3.91 -4.44
CA GLY A 221 -9.38 4.02 -3.00
C GLY A 221 -8.18 4.90 -2.62
N HIS A 222 -7.08 4.82 -3.35
CA HIS A 222 -5.90 5.66 -3.11
C HIS A 222 -6.15 7.12 -3.49
N GLY A 223 -6.89 7.37 -4.57
CA GLY A 223 -7.33 8.72 -4.94
C GLY A 223 -8.20 9.35 -3.85
N ARG A 224 -9.19 8.60 -3.36
CA ARG A 224 -10.06 9.06 -2.27
C ARG A 224 -9.31 9.31 -0.97
N LEU A 225 -8.31 8.49 -0.65
CA LEU A 225 -7.45 8.70 0.52
C LEU A 225 -6.69 10.03 0.44
N ALA A 226 -6.10 10.34 -0.71
CA ALA A 226 -5.39 11.59 -0.93
C ALA A 226 -6.34 12.81 -0.97
N GLU A 227 -7.53 12.64 -1.53
CA GLU A 227 -8.59 13.65 -1.56
C GLU A 227 -9.02 14.04 -0.14
N LYS A 228 -9.41 13.06 0.68
CA LYS A 228 -9.81 13.29 2.08
C LYS A 228 -8.74 14.01 2.90
N ALA A 229 -7.46 13.67 2.68
CA ALA A 229 -6.36 14.26 3.42
C ALA A 229 -6.22 15.78 3.19
N LEU A 230 -6.65 16.29 2.02
CA LEU A 230 -6.49 17.69 1.63
C LEU A 230 -7.80 18.46 1.54
N GLU A 231 -8.95 17.79 1.59
CA GLU A 231 -10.27 18.41 1.46
C GLU A 231 -10.50 19.56 2.43
N PHE A 232 -10.00 19.42 3.67
CA PHE A 232 -10.14 20.44 4.72
C PHE A 232 -9.24 21.66 4.52
N MET A 233 -8.23 21.55 3.66
CA MET A 233 -7.31 22.63 3.34
C MET A 233 -7.78 23.47 2.15
N ILE A 234 -8.80 22.97 1.42
CA ILE A 234 -9.33 23.67 0.24
C ILE A 234 -10.15 24.89 0.70
N PRO A 235 -9.84 26.10 0.19
CA PRO A 235 -10.58 27.30 0.52
C PRO A 235 -12.08 27.19 0.17
N SER A 236 -12.93 27.92 0.88
CA SER A 236 -14.35 27.94 0.57
C SER A 236 -14.64 28.49 -0.83
N LYS A 237 -15.82 28.21 -1.40
CA LYS A 237 -16.23 28.66 -2.73
C LYS A 237 -16.26 30.19 -2.85
N GLU A 238 -16.54 30.88 -1.75
CA GLU A 238 -16.59 32.35 -1.69
C GLU A 238 -15.22 32.98 -1.82
N VAL A 239 -14.18 32.28 -1.30
CA VAL A 239 -12.78 32.75 -1.34
C VAL A 239 -12.10 32.32 -2.62
N PHE A 240 -12.37 31.09 -3.08
CA PHE A 240 -11.75 30.50 -4.27
C PHE A 240 -12.82 29.79 -5.12
N PRO A 241 -13.46 30.45 -6.07
CA PRO A 241 -14.68 29.97 -6.73
C PRO A 241 -14.44 28.94 -7.84
N TYR A 242 -13.25 28.39 -7.96
CA TYR A 242 -12.91 27.41 -8.99
C TYR A 242 -13.23 25.97 -8.54
N SER A 243 -13.60 25.14 -9.51
CA SER A 243 -13.53 23.68 -9.37
C SER A 243 -12.09 23.23 -9.50
N ILE A 244 -11.67 22.27 -8.67
CA ILE A 244 -10.26 21.87 -8.53
C ILE A 244 -10.17 20.38 -8.82
N ARG A 245 -9.49 20.03 -9.90
CA ARG A 245 -9.15 18.64 -10.21
C ARG A 245 -7.67 18.42 -9.99
N VAL A 246 -7.32 17.47 -9.13
CA VAL A 246 -5.96 16.99 -8.98
C VAL A 246 -5.79 15.66 -9.67
N VAL A 247 -4.68 15.46 -10.36
CA VAL A 247 -4.30 14.16 -10.94
C VAL A 247 -2.90 13.83 -10.45
N SER A 248 -2.74 12.68 -9.80
CA SER A 248 -1.45 12.18 -9.35
C SER A 248 -1.03 10.95 -10.17
N GLU A 249 0.12 11.06 -10.83
CA GLU A 249 0.76 10.00 -11.60
C GLU A 249 1.89 9.38 -10.78
N CYS A 250 1.77 8.09 -10.45
CA CYS A 250 2.83 7.35 -9.76
C CYS A 250 3.89 6.91 -10.76
N LEU A 251 5.04 7.60 -10.79
CA LEU A 251 6.14 7.30 -11.69
C LEU A 251 7.04 6.17 -11.18
N GLY A 252 7.12 6.00 -9.87
CA GLY A 252 7.87 4.93 -9.21
C GLY A 252 7.25 4.57 -7.85
N SER A 253 7.39 3.32 -7.42
CA SER A 253 6.80 2.84 -6.16
C SER A 253 7.82 2.09 -5.29
N GLY A 254 8.27 2.73 -4.23
CA GLY A 254 8.95 2.12 -3.08
C GLY A 254 8.01 1.91 -1.88
N GLY A 255 6.70 1.92 -2.10
CA GLY A 255 5.65 1.83 -1.08
C GLY A 255 5.02 3.18 -0.74
N SER A 256 3.80 3.14 -0.18
CA SER A 256 3.02 4.31 0.24
C SER A 256 2.92 5.44 -0.80
N THR A 257 2.54 5.09 -2.01
CA THR A 257 2.36 6.03 -3.11
C THR A 257 1.16 6.95 -2.92
N SER A 258 0.11 6.50 -2.22
CA SER A 258 -1.03 7.35 -1.83
C SER A 258 -0.60 8.51 -0.93
N MET A 259 0.30 8.27 0.04
CA MET A 259 0.89 9.35 0.85
C MET A 259 1.85 10.21 0.03
N GLY A 260 2.57 9.63 -0.93
CA GLY A 260 3.32 10.39 -1.93
C GLY A 260 2.43 11.31 -2.75
N SER A 261 1.20 10.86 -3.07
CA SER A 261 0.20 11.68 -3.77
C SER A 261 -0.31 12.84 -2.91
N VAL A 262 -0.50 12.64 -1.61
CA VAL A 262 -0.83 13.77 -0.70
C VAL A 262 0.26 14.83 -0.74
N CYS A 263 1.52 14.42 -0.64
CA CYS A 263 2.66 15.37 -0.71
C CYS A 263 2.77 16.08 -2.06
N GLY A 264 2.70 15.31 -3.17
CA GLY A 264 2.73 15.89 -4.52
C GLY A 264 1.56 16.83 -4.80
N SER A 265 0.36 16.46 -4.35
CA SER A 265 -0.83 17.29 -4.48
C SER A 265 -0.77 18.57 -3.64
N THR A 266 -0.20 18.49 -2.43
CA THR A 266 0.05 19.66 -1.61
C THR A 266 0.93 20.66 -2.37
N LEU A 267 2.05 20.18 -2.93
CA LEU A 267 2.94 21.02 -3.73
C LEU A 267 2.23 21.64 -4.94
N ALA A 268 1.49 20.81 -5.69
CA ALA A 268 0.77 21.25 -6.88
C ALA A 268 -0.38 22.25 -6.57
N LEU A 269 -1.08 22.07 -5.45
CA LEU A 269 -2.13 23.00 -5.00
C LEU A 269 -1.54 24.33 -4.51
N MET A 270 -0.35 24.31 -3.89
CA MET A 270 0.33 25.53 -3.48
C MET A 270 0.95 26.28 -4.67
N ASP A 271 1.25 25.58 -5.74
CA ASP A 271 1.75 26.14 -7.00
C ASP A 271 0.62 26.80 -7.81
N ALA A 272 -0.60 26.26 -7.75
CA ALA A 272 -1.80 26.76 -8.46
C ALA A 272 -2.43 27.98 -7.81
#